data_e1e1098df8f83f6d78058fd66c465ec4
#
_entry.id   e1e1098df8f83f6d78058fd66c465ec4
#
_cell.length_a   1.000
_cell.length_b   1.000
_cell.length_c   1.000
_cell.angle_alpha   90.00
_cell.angle_beta   90.00
_cell.angle_gamma   90.00
#
_symmetry.space_group_name_H-M   'P 1'
#
loop_
_entity.id
_entity.type
_entity.pdbx_description
1 polymer ?
#
loop_
_entity_poly.entity_id
_entity_poly.type
_entity_poly.pdbx_seq_one_letter_code
_entity_poly.pdbx_strand_id
1 'polypeptide(L)'
;MSVPAQQPAPDALTSAESPDTSWGTSSASAASPSAGRATDLQPSKTHPPGRASYERIARVAAVILLAIVCVAVVWPSGREVAELKDTVGPAFLSSEGKDIVLNLVMLAPATFCAVAGWRDIPWWMWALVGCVVGLSAEVLQSLLPMLERRPSLANVGQNAVGAWAGALAAWYLLRRLHTRVVEPTPIE
;
A
#
# COMPACT_ATOMS: atom_id res chain seq x y z
N MET A 1 33.65 -40.79 -14.00
CA MET A 1 34.03 -39.96 -15.15
C MET A 1 34.06 -38.52 -14.68
N SER A 2 35.25 -38.07 -14.40
CA SER A 2 35.58 -36.75 -13.90
C SER A 2 35.86 -35.83 -15.09
N VAL A 3 35.38 -34.63 -15.08
CA VAL A 3 35.82 -33.57 -15.98
C VAL A 3 36.07 -32.31 -15.16
N PRO A 4 37.21 -31.64 -15.36
CA PRO A 4 37.78 -30.68 -14.45
C PRO A 4 37.35 -29.25 -14.74
N ALA A 5 37.58 -28.43 -13.73
CA ALA A 5 37.57 -26.99 -13.69
C ALA A 5 38.38 -26.30 -14.81
N GLN A 6 37.90 -25.15 -15.23
CA GLN A 6 38.72 -24.15 -15.89
C GLN A 6 38.33 -22.75 -15.40
N GLN A 7 39.18 -22.21 -14.52
CA GLN A 7 39.39 -20.78 -14.33
C GLN A 7 40.31 -20.28 -15.46
N PRO A 8 40.18 -19.05 -15.86
CA PRO A 8 41.33 -18.18 -15.80
C PRO A 8 41.10 -16.84 -15.11
N ALA A 9 42.12 -16.44 -14.44
CA ALA A 9 42.37 -15.17 -13.80
C ALA A 9 43.02 -14.17 -14.79
N PRO A 10 43.65 -13.11 -14.28
CA PRO A 10 43.22 -11.71 -14.41
C PRO A 10 44.20 -10.92 -15.29
N ASP A 11 43.97 -9.68 -15.54
CA ASP A 11 44.86 -8.58 -15.95
C ASP A 11 43.98 -7.46 -16.55
N ALA A 12 44.18 -6.18 -16.38
CA ALA A 12 45.32 -5.43 -16.05
C ALA A 12 44.91 -4.00 -15.65
N LEU A 13 45.69 -3.46 -14.75
CA LEU A 13 45.95 -2.07 -14.48
C LEU A 13 45.97 -1.17 -15.75
N THR A 14 45.35 -0.03 -15.70
CA THR A 14 45.88 1.15 -16.38
C THR A 14 45.54 2.42 -15.59
N SER A 15 46.57 2.96 -14.99
CA SER A 15 46.70 4.31 -14.48
C SER A 15 46.79 5.30 -15.67
N ALA A 16 46.17 6.44 -15.56
CA ALA A 16 46.54 7.69 -16.22
C ALA A 16 45.71 8.78 -15.53
N GLU A 17 46.26 9.55 -14.67
CA GLU A 17 47.05 10.74 -14.91
C GLU A 17 46.20 12.00 -15.09
N SER A 18 46.19 12.82 -14.04
CA SER A 18 45.74 14.22 -14.04
C SER A 18 46.67 15.09 -14.87
N PRO A 19 46.21 16.17 -15.41
CA PRO A 19 46.99 17.38 -15.30
C PRO A 19 46.24 18.53 -14.63
N ASP A 20 46.90 19.03 -13.60
CA ASP A 20 46.89 20.38 -13.11
C ASP A 20 46.96 21.43 -14.26
N THR A 21 46.09 22.38 -14.21
CA THR A 21 46.38 23.68 -14.86
C THR A 21 45.75 24.81 -14.05
N SER A 22 46.55 25.36 -13.16
CA SER A 22 46.43 26.66 -12.57
C SER A 22 46.70 27.76 -13.59
N TRP A 23 45.84 28.71 -13.74
CA TRP A 23 46.07 30.13 -14.15
C TRP A 23 44.91 30.89 -13.52
N GLY A 24 45.05 31.76 -12.55
CA GLY A 24 45.93 32.88 -12.40
C GLY A 24 45.37 34.15 -13.06
N THR A 25 45.09 35.09 -12.23
CA THR A 25 44.92 36.58 -12.44
C THR A 25 43.46 37.01 -12.52
N SER A 26 42.94 37.67 -11.45
CA SER A 26 43.16 39.07 -11.10
C SER A 26 42.20 40.07 -11.76
N SER A 27 41.48 40.75 -10.90
CA SER A 27 40.96 42.10 -11.04
C SER A 27 39.71 42.35 -11.88
N ALA A 28 38.61 42.63 -11.24
CA ALA A 28 38.05 43.99 -11.26
C ALA A 28 36.79 44.07 -10.39
N SER A 29 36.89 44.83 -9.35
CA SER A 29 35.82 45.45 -8.61
C SER A 29 34.91 46.21 -9.57
N ALA A 30 33.69 45.76 -9.72
CA ALA A 30 32.59 46.57 -10.20
C ALA A 30 31.41 46.32 -9.25
N ALA A 31 31.19 47.26 -8.39
CA ALA A 31 29.98 47.39 -7.59
C ALA A 31 28.78 47.47 -8.54
N SER A 32 28.01 46.40 -8.63
CA SER A 32 26.66 46.42 -9.23
C SER A 32 25.63 46.61 -8.14
N PRO A 33 24.65 47.48 -8.37
CA PRO A 33 23.65 47.84 -7.37
C PRO A 33 22.82 46.59 -7.03
N SER A 34 22.52 46.45 -5.75
CA SER A 34 21.62 45.46 -5.18
C SER A 34 20.27 45.47 -5.91
N ALA A 35 20.19 44.69 -6.97
CA ALA A 35 18.89 44.25 -7.48
C ALA A 35 18.26 43.43 -6.39
N GLY A 36 17.15 43.92 -5.87
CA GLY A 36 16.38 43.31 -4.82
C GLY A 36 16.17 41.83 -5.13
N ARG A 37 16.63 41.02 -4.19
CA ARG A 37 16.30 39.60 -4.16
C ARG A 37 14.77 39.53 -4.10
N ALA A 38 14.12 39.45 -5.28
CA ALA A 38 12.75 39.00 -5.36
C ALA A 38 12.75 37.64 -4.66
N THR A 39 12.34 37.64 -3.40
CA THR A 39 12.07 36.45 -2.65
C THR A 39 11.03 35.71 -3.47
N ASP A 40 11.48 34.69 -4.18
CA ASP A 40 10.64 33.76 -4.88
C ASP A 40 9.77 33.11 -3.79
N LEU A 41 8.64 33.77 -3.49
CA LEU A 41 7.57 33.23 -2.68
C LEU A 41 6.96 32.12 -3.51
N GLN A 42 7.67 30.99 -3.55
CA GLN A 42 7.02 29.76 -4.00
C GLN A 42 5.75 29.63 -3.15
N PRO A 43 4.57 29.61 -3.80
CA PRO A 43 3.35 29.39 -3.06
C PRO A 43 3.51 28.06 -2.34
N SER A 44 3.65 28.12 -1.02
CA SER A 44 3.68 26.93 -0.19
C SER A 44 2.39 26.17 -0.55
N LYS A 45 2.52 24.95 -1.03
CA LYS A 45 1.39 24.05 -1.27
C LYS A 45 0.77 23.77 0.10
N THR A 46 0.00 24.73 0.60
CA THR A 46 -0.82 24.55 1.80
C THR A 46 -1.90 23.56 1.43
N HIS A 47 -1.66 22.30 1.72
CA HIS A 47 -2.71 21.30 1.66
C HIS A 47 -3.84 21.75 2.60
N PRO A 48 -5.10 21.74 2.16
CA PRO A 48 -6.21 22.10 3.01
C PRO A 48 -6.16 21.27 4.30
N PRO A 49 -6.29 21.88 5.48
CA PRO A 49 -6.03 21.27 6.78
C PRO A 49 -6.85 19.99 7.05
N GLY A 50 -7.97 19.80 6.37
CA GLY A 50 -8.80 18.59 6.48
C GLY A 50 -8.19 17.35 5.84
N ARG A 51 -7.39 17.50 4.76
CA ARG A 51 -6.87 16.36 3.99
C ARG A 51 -5.91 15.49 4.80
N ALA A 52 -4.98 16.12 5.51
CA ALA A 52 -4.00 15.41 6.34
C ALA A 52 -4.66 14.61 7.49
N SER A 53 -5.78 15.10 8.02
CA SER A 53 -6.53 14.43 9.08
C SER A 53 -7.23 13.17 8.57
N TYR A 54 -7.88 13.24 7.40
CA TYR A 54 -8.52 12.06 6.79
C TYR A 54 -7.53 10.96 6.43
N GLU A 55 -6.39 11.32 5.85
CA GLU A 55 -5.36 10.34 5.51
C GLU A 55 -4.81 9.65 6.76
N ARG A 56 -4.61 10.38 7.85
CA ARG A 56 -4.16 9.82 9.12
C ARG A 56 -5.20 8.85 9.69
N ILE A 57 -6.46 9.24 9.73
CA ILE A 57 -7.56 8.38 10.21
C ILE A 57 -7.64 7.11 9.36
N ALA A 58 -7.58 7.24 8.04
CA ALA A 58 -7.64 6.10 7.13
C ALA A 58 -6.44 5.15 7.34
N ARG A 59 -5.23 5.67 7.56
CA ARG A 59 -4.04 4.84 7.89
C ARG A 59 -4.22 4.07 9.19
N VAL A 60 -4.67 4.75 10.24
CA VAL A 60 -4.94 4.10 11.53
C VAL A 60 -6.02 3.02 11.37
N ALA A 61 -7.12 3.33 10.67
CA ALA A 61 -8.17 2.36 10.40
C ALA A 61 -7.66 1.15 9.61
N ALA A 62 -6.84 1.36 8.57
CA ALA A 62 -6.24 0.27 7.80
C ALA A 62 -5.38 -0.65 8.68
N VAL A 63 -4.54 -0.08 9.54
CA VAL A 63 -3.68 -0.84 10.46
C VAL A 63 -4.51 -1.64 11.47
N ILE A 64 -5.54 -1.01 12.06
CA ILE A 64 -6.43 -1.69 13.01
C ILE A 64 -7.18 -2.84 12.32
N LEU A 65 -7.74 -2.60 11.14
CA LEU A 65 -8.46 -3.63 10.38
C LEU A 65 -7.53 -4.79 9.99
N LEU A 66 -6.31 -4.49 9.56
CA LEU A 66 -5.33 -5.52 9.25
C LEU A 66 -4.94 -6.32 10.51
N ALA A 67 -4.77 -5.66 11.66
CA ALA A 67 -4.51 -6.34 12.93
C ALA A 67 -5.67 -7.27 13.33
N ILE A 68 -6.92 -6.82 13.15
CA ILE A 68 -8.11 -7.66 13.37
C ILE A 68 -8.09 -8.89 12.46
N VAL A 69 -7.75 -8.72 11.17
CA VAL A 69 -7.60 -9.84 10.22
C VAL A 69 -6.53 -10.81 10.70
N CYS A 70 -5.35 -10.32 11.09
CA CYS A 70 -4.28 -11.16 11.61
C CYS A 70 -4.71 -11.97 12.85
N VAL A 71 -5.39 -11.32 13.80
CA VAL A 71 -5.92 -12.01 14.98
C VAL A 71 -6.94 -13.07 14.57
N ALA A 72 -7.89 -12.74 13.68
CA ALA A 72 -8.90 -13.67 13.22
C ALA A 72 -8.33 -14.91 12.49
N VAL A 73 -7.23 -14.72 11.75
CA VAL A 73 -6.52 -15.79 11.04
C VAL A 73 -5.85 -16.77 12.01
N VAL A 74 -5.26 -16.26 13.09
CA VAL A 74 -4.49 -17.06 14.08
C VAL A 74 -5.37 -17.57 15.22
N TRP A 75 -6.64 -17.16 15.29
CA TRP A 75 -7.54 -17.56 16.38
C TRP A 75 -7.75 -19.08 16.43
N PRO A 76 -7.42 -19.74 17.57
CA PRO A 76 -7.25 -21.21 17.61
C PRO A 76 -8.55 -22.01 17.65
N SER A 77 -9.72 -21.39 17.80
CA SER A 77 -10.96 -22.16 17.90
C SER A 77 -11.88 -21.97 16.71
N GLY A 78 -11.85 -22.94 15.81
CA GLY A 78 -12.81 -23.03 14.70
C GLY A 78 -14.27 -23.06 15.18
N ARG A 79 -14.55 -23.61 16.37
CA ARG A 79 -15.90 -23.67 16.97
C ARG A 79 -16.43 -22.31 17.38
N GLU A 80 -15.67 -21.50 18.13
CA GLU A 80 -16.10 -20.18 18.57
C GLU A 80 -16.35 -19.24 17.39
N VAL A 81 -15.51 -19.35 16.35
CA VAL A 81 -15.72 -18.60 15.12
C VAL A 81 -16.98 -19.07 14.39
N ALA A 82 -17.30 -20.38 14.40
CA ALA A 82 -18.53 -20.90 13.83
C ALA A 82 -19.77 -20.42 14.61
N GLU A 83 -19.74 -20.44 15.93
CA GLU A 83 -20.82 -19.93 16.79
C GLU A 83 -21.03 -18.42 16.59
N LEU A 84 -19.95 -17.65 16.50
CA LEU A 84 -20.02 -16.23 16.21
C LEU A 84 -20.64 -15.96 14.83
N LYS A 85 -20.25 -16.72 13.81
CA LYS A 85 -20.83 -16.63 12.46
C LYS A 85 -22.34 -16.92 12.45
N ASP A 86 -22.76 -17.90 13.23
CA ASP A 86 -24.18 -18.27 13.32
C ASP A 86 -25.00 -17.19 14.06
N THR A 87 -24.39 -16.52 15.02
CA THR A 87 -25.04 -15.46 15.78
C THR A 87 -25.08 -14.13 15.06
N VAL A 88 -24.00 -13.75 14.36
CA VAL A 88 -23.86 -12.42 13.72
C VAL A 88 -24.24 -12.43 12.25
N GLY A 89 -24.21 -13.58 11.60
CA GLY A 89 -24.51 -13.70 10.16
C GLY A 89 -26.01 -13.58 9.85
N PRO A 90 -26.37 -13.04 8.67
CA PRO A 90 -27.79 -12.99 8.24
C PRO A 90 -28.43 -14.36 8.26
N ALA A 91 -29.61 -14.48 8.87
CA ALA A 91 -30.30 -15.76 9.03
C ALA A 91 -30.73 -16.41 7.73
N PHE A 92 -30.74 -15.67 6.61
CA PHE A 92 -31.11 -16.16 5.28
C PHE A 92 -29.96 -16.77 4.49
N LEU A 93 -28.71 -16.65 4.98
CA LEU A 93 -27.53 -17.24 4.34
C LEU A 93 -27.20 -18.62 4.92
N SER A 94 -26.89 -19.57 4.02
CA SER A 94 -26.33 -20.84 4.42
C SER A 94 -24.96 -20.66 5.11
N SER A 95 -24.50 -21.66 5.85
CA SER A 95 -23.18 -21.64 6.49
C SER A 95 -22.06 -21.33 5.48
N GLU A 96 -22.10 -21.95 4.29
CA GLU A 96 -21.16 -21.67 3.19
C GLU A 96 -21.28 -20.22 2.68
N GLY A 97 -22.51 -19.71 2.55
CA GLY A 97 -22.75 -18.33 2.14
C GLY A 97 -22.17 -17.30 3.14
N LYS A 98 -22.28 -17.60 4.43
CA LYS A 98 -21.67 -16.78 5.48
C LYS A 98 -20.14 -16.75 5.38
N ASP A 99 -19.51 -17.90 5.09
CA ASP A 99 -18.07 -17.99 4.90
C ASP A 99 -17.60 -17.18 3.69
N ILE A 100 -18.30 -17.27 2.58
CA ILE A 100 -18.00 -16.49 1.38
C ILE A 100 -18.08 -15.00 1.66
N VAL A 101 -19.17 -14.54 2.27
CA VAL A 101 -19.37 -13.12 2.61
C VAL A 101 -18.31 -12.64 3.57
N LEU A 102 -17.97 -13.42 4.59
CA LEU A 102 -16.98 -13.05 5.58
C LEU A 102 -15.59 -12.89 4.94
N ASN A 103 -15.18 -13.83 4.09
CA ASN A 103 -13.91 -13.75 3.37
C ASN A 103 -13.86 -12.55 2.41
N LEU A 104 -14.95 -12.28 1.68
CA LEU A 104 -15.06 -11.10 0.82
C LEU A 104 -14.96 -9.79 1.61
N VAL A 105 -15.62 -9.71 2.77
CA VAL A 105 -15.70 -8.48 3.57
C VAL A 105 -14.47 -8.28 4.43
N MET A 106 -13.72 -9.33 4.75
CA MET A 106 -12.61 -9.26 5.69
C MET A 106 -11.48 -8.34 5.23
N LEU A 107 -11.10 -8.39 3.96
CA LEU A 107 -10.02 -7.57 3.39
C LEU A 107 -10.50 -6.30 2.70
N ALA A 108 -11.76 -6.22 2.27
CA ALA A 108 -12.28 -5.07 1.53
C ALA A 108 -12.16 -3.74 2.31
N PRO A 109 -12.57 -3.64 3.60
CA PRO A 109 -12.44 -2.39 4.34
C PRO A 109 -10.97 -2.02 4.61
N ALA A 110 -10.10 -3.01 4.84
CA ALA A 110 -8.67 -2.76 5.08
C ALA A 110 -7.99 -2.16 3.84
N THR A 111 -8.20 -2.74 2.66
CA THR A 111 -7.67 -2.23 1.39
C THR A 111 -8.29 -0.90 1.00
N PHE A 112 -9.59 -0.70 1.25
CA PHE A 112 -10.25 0.60 1.06
C PHE A 112 -9.57 1.69 1.90
N CYS A 113 -9.38 1.47 3.18
CA CYS A 113 -8.72 2.41 4.08
C CYS A 113 -7.24 2.62 3.70
N ALA A 114 -6.55 1.58 3.23
CA ALA A 114 -5.18 1.69 2.78
C ALA A 114 -5.06 2.63 1.56
N VAL A 115 -5.90 2.46 0.54
CA VAL A 115 -5.94 3.36 -0.63
C VAL A 115 -6.28 4.79 -0.22
N ALA A 116 -7.20 4.98 0.73
CA ALA A 116 -7.57 6.31 1.21
C ALA A 116 -6.46 6.96 2.05
N GLY A 117 -5.68 6.17 2.78
CA GLY A 117 -4.63 6.64 3.66
C GLY A 117 -3.30 6.92 2.98
N TRP A 118 -2.93 6.16 1.95
CA TRP A 118 -1.65 6.30 1.24
C TRP A 118 -1.90 6.58 -0.24
N ARG A 119 -2.24 7.81 -0.54
CA ARG A 119 -2.62 8.26 -1.89
C ARG A 119 -1.48 8.32 -2.89
N ASP A 120 -0.25 8.34 -2.41
CA ASP A 120 0.95 8.32 -3.25
C ASP A 120 1.25 6.93 -3.82
N ILE A 121 0.65 5.90 -3.23
CA ILE A 121 0.78 4.51 -3.68
C ILE A 121 -0.38 4.18 -4.62
N PRO A 122 -0.11 3.61 -5.80
CA PRO A 122 -1.15 3.20 -6.73
C PRO A 122 -2.16 2.24 -6.08
N TRP A 123 -3.45 2.45 -6.29
CA TRP A 123 -4.53 1.69 -5.67
C TRP A 123 -4.42 0.17 -5.89
N TRP A 124 -3.95 -0.26 -7.07
CA TRP A 124 -3.78 -1.67 -7.40
C TRP A 124 -2.70 -2.36 -6.58
N MET A 125 -1.69 -1.62 -6.10
CA MET A 125 -0.68 -2.19 -5.19
C MET A 125 -1.31 -2.62 -3.88
N TRP A 126 -2.26 -1.87 -3.34
CA TRP A 126 -2.99 -2.25 -2.14
C TRP A 126 -3.88 -3.47 -2.36
N ALA A 127 -4.46 -3.62 -3.55
CA ALA A 127 -5.18 -4.83 -3.92
C ALA A 127 -4.24 -6.05 -3.92
N LEU A 128 -3.03 -5.92 -4.50
CA LEU A 128 -2.02 -6.98 -4.48
C LEU A 128 -1.54 -7.31 -3.06
N VAL A 129 -1.30 -6.30 -2.21
CA VAL A 129 -0.97 -6.52 -0.80
C VAL A 129 -2.07 -7.32 -0.10
N GLY A 130 -3.34 -6.98 -0.35
CA GLY A 130 -4.48 -7.74 0.16
C GLY A 130 -4.48 -9.20 -0.33
N CYS A 131 -4.17 -9.44 -1.60
CA CYS A 131 -4.03 -10.80 -2.13
C CYS A 131 -2.91 -11.59 -1.43
N VAL A 132 -1.75 -10.96 -1.20
CA VAL A 132 -0.62 -11.57 -0.49
C VAL A 132 -1.01 -11.89 0.96
N VAL A 133 -1.71 -10.99 1.64
CA VAL A 133 -2.22 -11.22 3.01
C VAL A 133 -3.20 -12.40 3.02
N GLY A 134 -4.15 -12.45 2.09
CA GLY A 134 -5.11 -13.56 1.99
C GLY A 134 -4.43 -14.91 1.72
N LEU A 135 -3.46 -14.93 0.80
CA LEU A 135 -2.68 -16.13 0.52
C LEU A 135 -1.84 -16.56 1.74
N SER A 136 -1.20 -15.60 2.41
CA SER A 136 -0.40 -15.88 3.61
C SER A 136 -1.24 -16.46 4.73
N ALA A 137 -2.48 -16.00 4.88
CA ALA A 137 -3.44 -16.53 5.85
C ALA A 137 -3.72 -18.03 5.59
N GLU A 138 -3.99 -18.42 4.35
CA GLU A 138 -4.26 -19.82 3.99
C GLU A 138 -3.01 -20.71 4.14
N VAL A 139 -1.83 -20.19 3.77
CA VAL A 139 -0.56 -20.89 3.99
C VAL A 139 -0.33 -21.11 5.48
N LEU A 140 -0.52 -20.08 6.30
CA LEU A 140 -0.35 -20.17 7.75
C LEU A 140 -1.32 -21.19 8.37
N GLN A 141 -2.58 -21.20 7.92
CA GLN A 141 -3.58 -22.16 8.36
C GLN A 141 -3.22 -23.60 7.94
N SER A 142 -2.60 -23.78 6.78
CA SER A 142 -2.13 -25.10 6.35
C SER A 142 -0.95 -25.63 7.16
N LEU A 143 -0.11 -24.72 7.67
CA LEU A 143 1.07 -25.06 8.47
C LEU A 143 0.75 -25.26 9.97
N LEU A 144 -0.41 -24.81 10.42
CA LEU A 144 -0.85 -24.88 11.82
C LEU A 144 -2.09 -25.77 11.96
N PRO A 145 -1.94 -27.11 12.02
CA PRO A 145 -3.05 -28.04 12.14
C PRO A 145 -3.91 -27.81 13.40
N MET A 146 -3.32 -27.18 14.43
CA MET A 146 -4.02 -26.84 15.69
C MET A 146 -5.15 -25.83 15.50
N LEU A 147 -5.21 -25.14 14.35
CA LEU A 147 -6.28 -24.18 14.05
C LEU A 147 -7.58 -24.88 13.60
N GLU A 148 -7.55 -26.21 13.40
CA GLU A 148 -8.70 -27.03 12.94
C GLU A 148 -9.41 -26.45 11.70
N ARG A 149 -8.71 -25.67 10.88
CA ARG A 149 -9.23 -25.08 9.64
C ARG A 149 -8.72 -25.82 8.42
N ARG A 150 -9.58 -25.97 7.43
CA ARG A 150 -9.20 -26.56 6.14
C ARG A 150 -8.85 -25.43 5.17
N PRO A 151 -7.57 -25.31 4.76
CA PRO A 151 -7.18 -24.33 3.76
C PRO A 151 -7.92 -24.61 2.45
N SER A 152 -8.37 -23.55 1.78
CA SER A 152 -9.15 -23.66 0.54
C SER A 152 -8.71 -22.58 -0.45
N LEU A 153 -8.43 -23.00 -1.68
CA LEU A 153 -8.16 -22.07 -2.78
C LEU A 153 -9.35 -21.15 -3.06
N ALA A 154 -10.57 -21.61 -2.75
CA ALA A 154 -11.75 -20.76 -2.85
C ALA A 154 -11.67 -19.56 -1.90
N ASN A 155 -11.18 -19.75 -0.67
CA ASN A 155 -10.99 -18.66 0.29
C ASN A 155 -9.95 -17.66 -0.20
N VAL A 156 -8.85 -18.14 -0.80
CA VAL A 156 -7.85 -17.23 -1.43
C VAL A 156 -8.51 -16.37 -2.49
N GLY A 157 -9.32 -16.98 -3.36
CA GLY A 157 -10.06 -16.27 -4.40
C GLY A 157 -11.05 -15.24 -3.84
N GLN A 158 -11.80 -15.61 -2.82
CA GLN A 158 -12.76 -14.71 -2.15
C GLN A 158 -12.06 -13.52 -1.49
N ASN A 159 -10.97 -13.77 -0.76
CA ASN A 159 -10.14 -12.73 -0.15
C ASN A 159 -9.55 -11.79 -1.21
N ALA A 160 -9.07 -12.33 -2.33
CA ALA A 160 -8.57 -11.55 -3.45
C ALA A 160 -9.67 -10.65 -4.04
N VAL A 161 -10.86 -11.20 -4.32
CA VAL A 161 -12.00 -10.42 -4.81
C VAL A 161 -12.36 -9.30 -3.83
N GLY A 162 -12.41 -9.59 -2.53
CA GLY A 162 -12.65 -8.59 -1.49
C GLY A 162 -11.60 -7.48 -1.50
N ALA A 163 -10.33 -7.82 -1.56
CA ALA A 163 -9.22 -6.86 -1.61
C ALA A 163 -9.30 -5.95 -2.85
N TRP A 164 -9.57 -6.51 -4.02
CA TRP A 164 -9.75 -5.73 -5.25
C TRP A 164 -10.99 -4.84 -5.20
N ALA A 165 -12.11 -5.36 -4.71
CA ALA A 165 -13.35 -4.59 -4.57
C ALA A 165 -13.18 -3.39 -3.64
N GLY A 166 -12.52 -3.57 -2.49
CA GLY A 166 -12.24 -2.48 -1.55
C GLY A 166 -11.33 -1.41 -2.13
N ALA A 167 -10.22 -1.83 -2.76
CA ALA A 167 -9.27 -0.91 -3.38
C ALA A 167 -9.89 -0.12 -4.55
N LEU A 168 -10.68 -0.79 -5.41
CA LEU A 168 -11.35 -0.17 -6.54
C LEU A 168 -12.45 0.80 -6.08
N ALA A 169 -13.22 0.44 -5.05
CA ALA A 169 -14.25 1.30 -4.48
C ALA A 169 -13.65 2.59 -3.91
N ALA A 170 -12.53 2.48 -3.16
CA ALA A 170 -11.82 3.63 -2.64
C ALA A 170 -11.31 4.54 -3.78
N TRP A 171 -10.65 3.96 -4.76
CA TRP A 171 -10.13 4.71 -5.92
C TRP A 171 -11.25 5.44 -6.67
N TYR A 172 -12.37 4.77 -6.93
CA TYR A 172 -13.51 5.36 -7.61
C TYR A 172 -14.13 6.51 -6.81
N LEU A 173 -14.34 6.31 -5.51
CA LEU A 173 -14.90 7.32 -4.62
C LEU A 173 -13.99 8.55 -4.54
N LEU A 174 -12.69 8.34 -4.36
CA LEU A 174 -11.72 9.42 -4.28
C LEU A 174 -11.64 10.24 -5.58
N ARG A 175 -11.74 9.58 -6.73
CA ARG A 175 -11.83 10.28 -8.03
C ARG A 175 -13.09 11.13 -8.12
N ARG A 176 -14.24 10.57 -7.75
CA ARG A 176 -15.53 11.30 -7.77
C ARG A 176 -15.52 12.52 -6.87
N LEU A 177 -14.94 12.40 -5.68
CA LEU A 177 -14.83 13.52 -4.76
C LEU A 177 -13.88 14.61 -5.28
N HIS A 178 -12.80 14.21 -5.96
CA HIS A 178 -11.86 15.17 -6.53
C HIS A 178 -12.47 15.99 -7.67
N THR A 179 -13.24 15.37 -8.54
CA THR A 179 -13.90 16.07 -9.67
C THR A 179 -14.95 17.07 -9.22
N ARG A 180 -15.65 16.81 -8.11
CA ARG A 180 -16.68 17.74 -7.60
C ARG A 180 -16.13 19.01 -6.95
N VAL A 181 -14.89 18.99 -6.47
CA VAL A 181 -14.25 20.15 -5.81
C VAL A 181 -13.67 21.13 -6.84
N VAL A 182 -13.49 20.70 -8.09
CA VAL A 182 -12.83 21.49 -9.15
C VAL A 182 -13.84 22.21 -10.06
N GLU A 183 -15.15 21.95 -9.92
CA GLU A 183 -16.15 22.71 -10.68
C GLU A 183 -16.24 24.14 -10.14
N PRO A 184 -15.80 25.17 -10.91
CA PRO A 184 -15.98 26.55 -10.50
C PRO A 184 -17.48 26.87 -10.50
N THR A 185 -17.96 27.42 -9.40
CA THR A 185 -19.29 28.04 -9.35
C THR A 185 -19.38 29.08 -10.48
N PRO A 186 -20.35 29.01 -11.38
CA PRO A 186 -20.55 30.06 -12.37
C PRO A 186 -20.83 31.38 -11.61
N ILE A 187 -20.01 32.39 -11.91
CA ILE A 187 -20.18 33.74 -11.40
C ILE A 187 -21.35 34.33 -12.21
N GLU A 188 -22.53 34.45 -11.60
CA GLU A 188 -23.63 35.27 -12.11
C GLU A 188 -23.34 36.75 -11.89
#